data_ff0c56a48bc756328bb3f02d4815ba53
#
_entry.id   ff0c56a48bc756328bb3f02d4815ba53
#
_cell.length_a   1.000
_cell.length_b   1.000
_cell.length_c   1.000
_cell.angle_alpha   90.00
_cell.angle_beta   90.00
_cell.angle_gamma   90.00
#
_symmetry.space_group_name_H-M   'P 1'
#
loop_
_entity.id
_entity.type
_entity.pdbx_description
1 polymer ?
#
loop_
_entity_poly.entity_id
_entity_poly.type
_entity_poly.pdbx_seq_one_letter_code
_entity_poly.pdbx_strand_id
1 'polypeptide(L)'
;YRRQRQMCIRDRGGTVFRAPIVLERVPRPVPGWTKPIWLGRHAFGDQYRCTNIVVPGAGKLTLTFTPSDGGEKIENEVFNFPEQGGVAMAMYNTTESITGFARSCFNVALDKKVPLYLSTKNTILKAYDGKFKDIFQELYDTHYKAEFEKLGIWYEHRLIDDMVAQAIKGSGGFVWACKNYDGDVQSDIVAQGFGSLGMMTSELITPDGDMIESEAAHGTVTRHYREHQKGNETSTNSVASIYAWTRGLAFRGKLDNNEDLINFANALEEACVESIDVDGVMTKDLALSIHGKNMTRSHYVNTFEFLDHVKSKLVEKLRSAGFSHL
;
A
#
# COMPACT_ATOMS: atom_id res chain seq x y z
N TYR A 1 -3.70 19.66 -10.72
CA TYR A 1 -2.28 19.31 -10.43
C TYR A 1 -2.12 17.89 -9.84
N ARG A 2 -2.87 17.50 -8.78
CA ARG A 2 -2.77 16.16 -8.16
C ARG A 2 -3.13 15.03 -9.13
N ARG A 3 -4.27 15.14 -9.84
CA ARG A 3 -4.69 14.14 -10.84
C ARG A 3 -3.67 13.97 -11.98
N GLN A 4 -3.03 15.05 -12.41
CA GLN A 4 -2.00 14.98 -13.47
C GLN A 4 -0.75 14.25 -13.02
N ARG A 5 -0.27 14.46 -11.78
CA ARG A 5 0.91 13.74 -11.24
C ARG A 5 0.63 12.25 -11.08
N GLN A 6 -0.52 11.88 -10.52
CA GLN A 6 -0.94 10.47 -10.42
C GLN A 6 -1.08 9.80 -11.79
N MET A 7 -1.59 10.54 -12.80
CA MET A 7 -1.63 10.03 -14.17
C MET A 7 -0.23 9.73 -14.71
N CYS A 8 0.73 10.65 -14.55
CA CYS A 8 2.11 10.44 -15.04
C CYS A 8 2.79 9.21 -14.43
N ILE A 9 2.64 8.98 -13.11
CA ILE A 9 3.25 7.81 -12.44
C ILE A 9 2.51 6.52 -12.82
N ARG A 10 1.18 6.55 -12.90
CA ARG A 10 0.37 5.39 -13.35
C ARG A 10 0.62 5.03 -14.81
N ASP A 11 0.80 6.03 -15.69
CA ASP A 11 1.12 5.82 -17.09
C ASP A 11 2.52 5.21 -17.29
N ARG A 12 3.41 5.38 -16.31
CA ARG A 12 4.71 4.69 -16.25
C ARG A 12 4.67 3.36 -15.48
N GLY A 13 3.50 2.78 -15.27
CA GLY A 13 3.34 1.49 -14.61
C GLY A 13 3.53 1.53 -13.09
N GLY A 14 3.30 2.68 -12.44
CA GLY A 14 3.46 2.84 -11.00
C GLY A 14 2.63 1.84 -10.18
N THR A 15 3.25 1.32 -9.13
CA THR A 15 2.64 0.39 -8.15
C THR A 15 2.25 1.15 -6.89
N VAL A 16 1.06 0.88 -6.38
CA VAL A 16 0.60 1.42 -5.09
C VAL A 16 1.08 0.52 -3.96
N PHE A 17 1.91 1.08 -3.08
CA PHE A 17 2.30 0.43 -1.83
C PHE A 17 1.57 1.08 -0.65
N ARG A 18 1.00 0.25 0.20
CA ARG A 18 0.40 0.66 1.47
C ARG A 18 1.16 0.00 2.61
N ALA A 19 1.61 0.83 3.56
CA ALA A 19 2.37 0.38 4.72
C ALA A 19 1.73 0.90 6.01
N PRO A 20 1.48 0.03 6.99
CA PRO A 20 0.99 0.44 8.30
C PRO A 20 2.11 1.12 9.11
N ILE A 21 1.73 2.13 9.87
CA ILE A 21 2.55 2.73 10.91
C ILE A 21 2.27 1.93 12.19
N VAL A 22 3.27 1.22 12.66
CA VAL A 22 3.13 0.32 13.82
C VAL A 22 3.40 1.10 15.10
N LEU A 23 2.40 1.17 15.98
CA LEU A 23 2.49 1.72 17.32
C LEU A 23 2.31 0.61 18.35
N GLU A 24 3.21 0.53 19.33
CA GLU A 24 3.17 -0.53 20.34
C GLU A 24 2.03 -0.34 21.33
N ARG A 25 1.76 0.91 21.70
CA ARG A 25 0.70 1.29 22.67
C ARG A 25 -0.71 1.09 22.11
N VAL A 26 -0.89 1.16 20.80
CA VAL A 26 -2.21 1.03 20.17
C VAL A 26 -2.56 -0.45 19.96
N PRO A 27 -3.65 -0.95 20.59
CA PRO A 27 -4.05 -2.35 20.45
C PRO A 27 -4.36 -2.69 19.00
N ARG A 28 -3.76 -3.76 18.50
CA ARG A 28 -4.01 -4.28 17.16
C ARG A 28 -5.11 -5.35 17.20
N PRO A 29 -6.12 -5.29 16.31
CA PRO A 29 -7.10 -6.37 16.14
C PRO A 29 -6.45 -7.72 15.83
N VAL A 30 -5.29 -7.72 15.12
CA VAL A 30 -4.45 -8.91 14.93
C VAL A 30 -3.19 -8.75 15.80
N PRO A 31 -3.19 -9.24 17.05
CA PRO A 31 -2.09 -8.98 18.01
C PRO A 31 -0.74 -9.54 17.56
N GLY A 32 -0.75 -10.58 16.71
CA GLY A 32 0.46 -11.20 16.16
C GLY A 32 1.26 -10.31 15.21
N TRP A 33 0.65 -9.29 14.60
CA TRP A 33 1.32 -8.41 13.65
C TRP A 33 2.22 -7.38 14.34
N THR A 34 3.43 -7.79 14.66
CA THR A 34 4.43 -6.96 15.34
C THR A 34 5.35 -6.22 14.37
N LYS A 35 5.35 -6.61 13.09
CA LYS A 35 6.16 -5.99 12.03
C LYS A 35 5.25 -5.53 10.89
N PRO A 36 5.59 -4.44 10.17
CA PRO A 36 4.75 -3.95 9.08
C PRO A 36 4.59 -5.00 7.97
N ILE A 37 3.42 -5.00 7.34
CA ILE A 37 3.15 -5.70 6.08
C ILE A 37 3.05 -4.64 5.00
N TRP A 38 4.01 -4.61 4.06
CA TRP A 38 3.98 -3.71 2.91
C TRP A 38 3.15 -4.33 1.81
N LEU A 39 1.95 -3.83 1.60
CA LEU A 39 1.08 -4.36 0.57
C LEU A 39 1.28 -3.60 -0.74
N GLY A 40 1.77 -4.31 -1.77
CA GLY A 40 1.91 -3.82 -3.14
C GLY A 40 0.69 -4.18 -3.98
N ARG A 41 -0.06 -3.16 -4.46
CA ARG A 41 -1.21 -3.34 -5.35
C ARG A 41 -0.84 -3.01 -6.78
N HIS A 42 -1.09 -3.94 -7.70
CA HIS A 42 -0.98 -3.70 -9.14
C HIS A 42 -2.14 -2.80 -9.60
N ALA A 43 -1.91 -1.50 -9.67
CA ALA A 43 -2.96 -0.52 -9.94
C ALA A 43 -3.36 -0.38 -11.42
N PHE A 44 -3.27 -1.47 -12.20
CA PHE A 44 -3.57 -1.50 -13.63
C PHE A 44 -4.39 -2.74 -14.00
N GLY A 45 -5.26 -2.59 -15.01
CA GLY A 45 -5.96 -3.72 -15.62
C GLY A 45 -6.98 -4.41 -14.72
N ASP A 46 -7.15 -5.68 -14.95
CA ASP A 46 -8.05 -6.60 -14.24
C ASP A 46 -9.50 -6.05 -14.21
N GLN A 47 -10.24 -6.23 -13.11
CA GLN A 47 -11.62 -5.79 -12.95
C GLN A 47 -11.79 -4.27 -13.10
N TYR A 48 -10.77 -3.47 -12.82
CA TYR A 48 -10.82 -2.00 -12.85
C TYR A 48 -10.77 -1.41 -14.26
N ARG A 49 -10.41 -2.20 -15.25
CA ARG A 49 -10.44 -1.84 -16.69
C ARG A 49 -11.18 -2.89 -17.52
N CYS A 50 -12.15 -3.58 -16.94
CA CYS A 50 -12.93 -4.58 -17.62
C CYS A 50 -13.98 -3.95 -18.54
N THR A 51 -14.34 -4.70 -19.58
CA THR A 51 -15.56 -4.51 -20.34
C THR A 51 -16.63 -5.44 -19.76
N ASN A 52 -17.77 -4.90 -19.35
CA ASN A 52 -18.87 -5.72 -18.85
C ASN A 52 -20.19 -5.35 -19.55
N ILE A 53 -21.06 -6.35 -19.69
CA ILE A 53 -22.33 -6.23 -20.36
C ILE A 53 -23.44 -6.97 -19.61
N VAL A 54 -24.66 -6.47 -19.73
CA VAL A 54 -25.87 -7.25 -19.45
C VAL A 54 -26.27 -7.99 -20.72
N VAL A 55 -26.39 -9.30 -20.62
CA VAL A 55 -26.86 -10.16 -21.72
C VAL A 55 -28.37 -10.26 -21.65
N PRO A 56 -29.12 -9.73 -22.65
CA PRO A 56 -30.57 -9.53 -22.53
C PRO A 56 -31.41 -10.81 -22.72
N GLY A 57 -30.83 -11.88 -23.24
CA GLY A 57 -31.57 -13.11 -23.57
C GLY A 57 -30.67 -14.23 -24.07
N ALA A 58 -31.30 -15.20 -24.75
CA ALA A 58 -30.61 -16.33 -25.33
C ALA A 58 -29.57 -15.90 -26.38
N GLY A 59 -28.38 -16.51 -26.35
CA GLY A 59 -27.34 -16.23 -27.31
C GLY A 59 -25.98 -16.73 -26.89
N LYS A 60 -25.07 -16.78 -27.85
CA LYS A 60 -23.71 -17.26 -27.68
C LYS A 60 -22.76 -16.09 -27.36
N LEU A 61 -22.02 -16.20 -26.27
CA LEU A 61 -20.93 -15.30 -25.94
C LEU A 61 -19.60 -15.92 -26.39
N THR A 62 -18.80 -15.16 -27.14
CA THR A 62 -17.45 -15.56 -27.57
C THR A 62 -16.43 -14.52 -27.16
N LEU A 63 -15.22 -14.98 -26.87
CA LEU A 63 -14.03 -14.15 -26.69
C LEU A 63 -13.13 -14.34 -27.91
N THR A 64 -12.89 -13.26 -28.66
CA THR A 64 -12.10 -13.32 -29.90
C THR A 64 -10.87 -12.42 -29.79
N PHE A 65 -9.71 -12.96 -30.10
CA PHE A 65 -8.49 -12.19 -30.33
C PHE A 65 -8.15 -12.21 -31.83
N THR A 66 -7.99 -11.02 -32.41
CA THR A 66 -7.60 -10.87 -33.82
C THR A 66 -6.20 -10.29 -33.89
N PRO A 67 -5.18 -11.04 -34.36
CA PRO A 67 -3.82 -10.54 -34.54
C PRO A 67 -3.77 -9.38 -35.54
N SER A 68 -2.95 -8.35 -35.25
CA SER A 68 -2.77 -7.19 -36.13
C SER A 68 -1.95 -7.48 -37.39
N ASP A 69 -1.17 -8.57 -37.38
CA ASP A 69 -0.35 -9.02 -38.50
C ASP A 69 -1.11 -9.92 -39.51
N GLY A 70 -2.43 -10.10 -39.29
CA GLY A 70 -3.26 -10.97 -40.14
C GLY A 70 -3.15 -12.47 -39.83
N GLY A 71 -2.51 -12.85 -38.73
CA GLY A 71 -2.43 -14.21 -38.25
C GLY A 71 -3.80 -14.83 -37.92
N GLU A 72 -3.79 -16.10 -37.54
CA GLU A 72 -5.01 -16.84 -37.20
C GLU A 72 -5.73 -16.27 -36.00
N LYS A 73 -7.05 -16.05 -36.10
CA LYS A 73 -7.89 -15.60 -35.02
C LYS A 73 -8.04 -16.68 -33.97
N ILE A 74 -7.92 -16.27 -32.70
CA ILE A 74 -8.25 -17.15 -31.57
C ILE A 74 -9.67 -16.79 -31.13
N GLU A 75 -10.57 -17.77 -31.22
CA GLU A 75 -11.96 -17.62 -30.79
C GLU A 75 -12.33 -18.72 -29.81
N ASN A 76 -12.82 -18.31 -28.65
CA ASN A 76 -13.27 -19.23 -27.62
C ASN A 76 -14.75 -18.94 -27.28
N GLU A 77 -15.57 -19.99 -27.29
CA GLU A 77 -16.91 -19.90 -26.71
C GLU A 77 -16.79 -19.79 -25.20
N VAL A 78 -17.35 -18.70 -24.64
CA VAL A 78 -17.37 -18.47 -23.19
C VAL A 78 -18.57 -19.16 -22.56
N PHE A 79 -19.77 -18.88 -23.12
CA PHE A 79 -21.01 -19.44 -22.62
C PHE A 79 -22.15 -19.28 -23.63
N ASN A 80 -23.10 -20.21 -23.60
CA ASN A 80 -24.34 -20.14 -24.38
C ASN A 80 -25.51 -19.81 -23.42
N PHE A 81 -25.95 -18.55 -23.42
CA PHE A 81 -26.95 -18.04 -22.49
C PHE A 81 -28.35 -18.55 -22.84
N PRO A 82 -29.17 -18.88 -21.81
CA PRO A 82 -30.58 -19.17 -21.96
C PRO A 82 -31.40 -17.89 -22.18
N GLU A 83 -32.72 -18.01 -22.38
CA GLU A 83 -33.66 -16.88 -22.62
C GLU A 83 -33.62 -15.80 -21.53
N GLN A 84 -33.32 -16.17 -20.30
CA GLN A 84 -33.22 -15.22 -19.17
C GLN A 84 -32.00 -14.32 -19.25
N GLY A 85 -31.05 -14.61 -20.15
CA GLY A 85 -29.81 -13.86 -20.28
C GLY A 85 -28.94 -13.95 -19.05
N GLY A 86 -28.23 -12.85 -18.72
CA GLY A 86 -27.32 -12.79 -17.57
C GLY A 86 -26.38 -11.61 -17.63
N VAL A 87 -25.16 -11.80 -17.15
CA VAL A 87 -24.07 -10.81 -17.18
C VAL A 87 -22.79 -11.44 -17.68
N ALA A 88 -21.95 -10.67 -18.35
CA ALA A 88 -20.66 -11.10 -18.82
C ALA A 88 -19.60 -10.02 -18.64
N MET A 89 -18.35 -10.42 -18.47
CA MET A 89 -17.22 -9.53 -18.28
C MET A 89 -15.98 -10.09 -18.98
N ALA A 90 -15.19 -9.20 -19.59
CA ALA A 90 -13.86 -9.47 -20.05
C ALA A 90 -12.87 -8.52 -19.40
N MET A 91 -11.75 -9.03 -18.90
CA MET A 91 -10.67 -8.25 -18.31
C MET A 91 -9.35 -8.59 -18.98
N TYR A 92 -8.36 -7.72 -18.87
CA TYR A 92 -7.04 -7.89 -19.47
C TYR A 92 -5.92 -7.34 -18.59
N ASN A 93 -4.71 -7.78 -18.91
CA ASN A 93 -3.48 -7.17 -18.43
C ASN A 93 -2.39 -7.28 -19.49
N THR A 94 -1.28 -6.55 -19.34
CA THR A 94 -0.17 -6.57 -20.29
C THR A 94 1.09 -7.12 -19.64
N THR A 95 1.94 -7.78 -20.44
CA THR A 95 3.24 -8.29 -19.98
C THR A 95 4.10 -7.14 -19.40
N GLU A 96 4.13 -6.00 -20.08
CA GLU A 96 4.87 -4.82 -19.64
C GLU A 96 4.43 -4.34 -18.26
N SER A 97 3.11 -4.20 -18.05
CA SER A 97 2.56 -3.74 -16.77
C SER A 97 2.84 -4.72 -15.63
N ILE A 98 2.71 -6.04 -15.88
CA ILE A 98 3.03 -7.07 -14.89
C ILE A 98 4.53 -7.05 -14.55
N THR A 99 5.40 -6.90 -15.56
CA THR A 99 6.85 -6.80 -15.37
C THR A 99 7.23 -5.57 -14.53
N GLY A 100 6.64 -4.41 -14.83
CA GLY A 100 6.83 -3.19 -14.04
C GLY A 100 6.40 -3.36 -12.59
N PHE A 101 5.22 -3.96 -12.37
CA PHE A 101 4.72 -4.28 -11.04
C PHE A 101 5.68 -5.21 -10.26
N ALA A 102 6.16 -6.27 -10.91
CA ALA A 102 7.12 -7.19 -10.30
C ALA A 102 8.41 -6.49 -9.88
N ARG A 103 8.99 -5.67 -10.77
CA ARG A 103 10.19 -4.87 -10.45
C ARG A 103 9.98 -3.96 -9.26
N SER A 104 8.87 -3.22 -9.22
CA SER A 104 8.52 -2.37 -8.07
C SER A 104 8.49 -3.16 -6.77
N CYS A 105 7.86 -4.34 -6.76
CA CYS A 105 7.76 -5.19 -5.57
C CYS A 105 9.12 -5.74 -5.13
N PHE A 106 9.95 -6.21 -6.05
CA PHE A 106 11.31 -6.67 -5.75
C PHE A 106 12.19 -5.55 -5.18
N ASN A 107 12.14 -4.36 -5.78
CA ASN A 107 12.91 -3.21 -5.33
C ASN A 107 12.50 -2.76 -3.92
N VAL A 108 11.21 -2.74 -3.61
CA VAL A 108 10.73 -2.42 -2.25
C VAL A 108 11.16 -3.50 -1.26
N ALA A 109 11.12 -4.78 -1.62
CA ALA A 109 11.58 -5.86 -0.76
C ALA A 109 13.08 -5.75 -0.44
N LEU A 110 13.91 -5.38 -1.42
CA LEU A 110 15.33 -5.10 -1.21
C LEU A 110 15.57 -3.87 -0.32
N ASP A 111 14.86 -2.76 -0.56
CA ASP A 111 14.97 -1.53 0.26
C ASP A 111 14.61 -1.81 1.73
N LYS A 112 13.53 -2.56 1.95
CA LYS A 112 13.07 -2.93 3.29
C LYS A 112 13.80 -4.13 3.90
N LYS A 113 14.59 -4.87 3.11
CA LYS A 113 15.32 -6.09 3.51
C LYS A 113 14.40 -7.15 4.10
N VAL A 114 13.28 -7.39 3.44
CA VAL A 114 12.24 -8.34 3.86
C VAL A 114 11.84 -9.28 2.72
N PRO A 115 11.27 -10.47 3.03
CA PRO A 115 10.77 -11.38 2.01
C PRO A 115 9.66 -10.76 1.15
N LEU A 116 9.53 -11.27 -0.09
CA LEU A 116 8.45 -10.93 -1.00
C LEU A 116 7.55 -12.15 -1.25
N TYR A 117 6.24 -11.96 -1.06
CA TYR A 117 5.22 -12.92 -1.47
C TYR A 117 4.36 -12.35 -2.57
N LEU A 118 4.22 -13.09 -3.68
CA LEU A 118 3.18 -12.84 -4.69
C LEU A 118 2.00 -13.76 -4.39
N SER A 119 0.79 -13.23 -4.35
CA SER A 119 -0.40 -14.07 -4.24
C SER A 119 -1.29 -13.99 -5.49
N THR A 120 -1.78 -15.14 -5.92
CA THR A 120 -2.68 -15.29 -7.06
C THR A 120 -3.67 -16.45 -6.83
N LYS A 121 -4.59 -16.66 -7.77
CA LYS A 121 -5.43 -17.88 -7.81
C LYS A 121 -5.19 -18.66 -9.11
N ASN A 122 -3.92 -18.91 -9.44
CA ASN A 122 -3.51 -19.56 -10.68
C ASN A 122 -4.01 -21.00 -10.82
N THR A 123 -4.48 -21.63 -9.76
CA THR A 123 -5.13 -22.95 -9.83
C THR A 123 -6.50 -22.88 -10.52
N ILE A 124 -7.15 -21.73 -10.52
CA ILE A 124 -8.42 -21.42 -11.19
C ILE A 124 -8.17 -20.61 -12.46
N LEU A 125 -7.49 -19.46 -12.33
CA LEU A 125 -7.16 -18.58 -13.45
C LEU A 125 -5.81 -18.98 -14.05
N LYS A 126 -5.76 -20.21 -14.62
CA LYS A 126 -4.49 -20.87 -14.99
C LYS A 126 -3.61 -20.02 -15.93
N ALA A 127 -4.19 -19.47 -17.01
CA ALA A 127 -3.46 -18.64 -17.96
C ALA A 127 -3.23 -17.23 -17.43
N TYR A 128 -4.27 -16.59 -16.92
CA TYR A 128 -4.25 -15.19 -16.50
C TYR A 128 -3.31 -14.98 -15.31
N ASP A 129 -3.57 -15.66 -14.21
CA ASP A 129 -2.76 -15.57 -12.99
C ASP A 129 -1.41 -16.32 -13.15
N GLY A 130 -1.37 -17.36 -14.00
CA GLY A 130 -0.13 -18.03 -14.37
C GLY A 130 0.88 -17.07 -15.00
N LYS A 131 0.42 -16.12 -15.83
CA LYS A 131 1.30 -15.12 -16.45
C LYS A 131 1.96 -14.21 -15.39
N PHE A 132 1.24 -13.81 -14.34
CA PHE A 132 1.82 -13.07 -13.22
C PHE A 132 2.88 -13.90 -12.49
N LYS A 133 2.55 -15.13 -12.13
CA LYS A 133 3.47 -16.05 -11.45
C LYS A 133 4.75 -16.27 -12.27
N ASP A 134 4.62 -16.53 -13.55
CA ASP A 134 5.75 -16.85 -14.42
C ASP A 134 6.68 -15.65 -14.61
N ILE A 135 6.14 -14.44 -14.82
CA ILE A 135 6.94 -13.21 -14.93
C ILE A 135 7.68 -12.91 -13.62
N PHE A 136 7.02 -13.02 -12.48
CA PHE A 136 7.70 -12.82 -11.18
C PHE A 136 8.80 -13.83 -10.95
N GLN A 137 8.57 -15.11 -11.27
CA GLN A 137 9.58 -16.17 -11.14
C GLN A 137 10.78 -15.94 -12.05
N GLU A 138 10.52 -15.60 -13.31
CA GLU A 138 11.58 -15.32 -14.29
C GLU A 138 12.46 -14.14 -13.84
N LEU A 139 11.85 -13.04 -13.41
CA LEU A 139 12.57 -11.87 -12.91
C LEU A 139 13.37 -12.18 -11.65
N TYR A 140 12.79 -12.93 -10.72
CA TYR A 140 13.50 -13.37 -9.53
C TYR A 140 14.76 -14.16 -9.89
N ASP A 141 14.60 -15.21 -10.68
CA ASP A 141 15.70 -16.13 -11.04
C ASP A 141 16.81 -15.44 -11.84
N THR A 142 16.45 -14.46 -12.69
CA THR A 142 17.40 -13.81 -13.61
C THR A 142 18.04 -12.55 -13.03
N HIS A 143 17.36 -11.81 -12.16
CA HIS A 143 17.81 -10.47 -11.75
C HIS A 143 17.93 -10.26 -10.24
N TYR A 144 17.11 -10.91 -9.41
CA TYR A 144 16.98 -10.54 -8.00
C TYR A 144 17.52 -11.60 -7.03
N LYS A 145 17.61 -12.86 -7.44
CA LYS A 145 17.92 -13.98 -6.56
C LYS A 145 19.23 -13.80 -5.77
N ALA A 146 20.30 -13.41 -6.46
CA ALA A 146 21.60 -13.23 -5.80
C ALA A 146 21.58 -12.14 -4.72
N GLU A 147 20.88 -11.03 -4.96
CA GLU A 147 20.73 -9.93 -3.98
C GLU A 147 19.86 -10.36 -2.79
N PHE A 148 18.78 -11.10 -3.06
CA PHE A 148 17.91 -11.64 -2.02
C PHE A 148 18.63 -12.63 -1.12
N GLU A 149 19.38 -13.57 -1.70
CA GLU A 149 20.19 -14.54 -0.95
C GLU A 149 21.26 -13.85 -0.09
N LYS A 150 21.93 -12.82 -0.60
CA LYS A 150 22.91 -12.02 0.15
C LYS A 150 22.30 -11.34 1.38
N LEU A 151 21.04 -10.93 1.31
CA LEU A 151 20.31 -10.32 2.41
C LEU A 151 19.60 -11.33 3.33
N GLY A 152 19.64 -12.64 3.00
CA GLY A 152 18.94 -13.67 3.75
C GLY A 152 17.42 -13.60 3.62
N ILE A 153 16.91 -13.01 2.53
CA ILE A 153 15.50 -12.91 2.21
C ILE A 153 15.15 -13.76 0.99
N TRP A 154 13.85 -13.98 0.74
CA TRP A 154 13.39 -14.86 -0.34
C TRP A 154 12.16 -14.30 -1.04
N TYR A 155 11.88 -14.84 -2.22
CA TYR A 155 10.62 -14.69 -2.95
C TYR A 155 9.85 -16.01 -2.94
N GLU A 156 8.54 -15.92 -2.76
CA GLU A 156 7.66 -17.08 -2.85
C GLU A 156 6.31 -16.67 -3.46
N HIS A 157 5.81 -17.51 -4.38
CA HIS A 157 4.44 -17.41 -4.86
C HIS A 157 3.53 -18.32 -4.02
N ARG A 158 2.39 -17.77 -3.58
CA ARG A 158 1.36 -18.50 -2.84
C ARG A 158 -0.04 -18.31 -3.44
N LEU A 159 -0.94 -19.24 -3.19
CA LEU A 159 -2.36 -19.00 -3.47
C LEU A 159 -2.89 -17.94 -2.51
N ILE A 160 -3.83 -17.09 -2.97
CA ILE A 160 -4.33 -15.95 -2.19
C ILE A 160 -4.95 -16.38 -0.85
N ASP A 161 -5.69 -17.46 -0.82
CA ASP A 161 -6.29 -18.03 0.38
C ASP A 161 -5.24 -18.55 1.39
N ASP A 162 -4.19 -19.21 0.92
CA ASP A 162 -3.06 -19.63 1.74
C ASP A 162 -2.27 -18.42 2.27
N MET A 163 -2.05 -17.41 1.42
CA MET A 163 -1.34 -16.20 1.84
C MET A 163 -2.11 -15.39 2.90
N VAL A 164 -3.44 -15.32 2.80
CA VAL A 164 -4.28 -14.72 3.86
C VAL A 164 -4.09 -15.45 5.18
N ALA A 165 -4.13 -16.79 5.15
CA ALA A 165 -3.92 -17.59 6.34
C ALA A 165 -2.52 -17.39 6.95
N GLN A 166 -1.48 -17.33 6.10
CA GLN A 166 -0.11 -17.02 6.50
C GLN A 166 0.01 -15.63 7.13
N ALA A 167 -0.58 -14.62 6.50
CA ALA A 167 -0.53 -13.25 7.00
C ALA A 167 -1.16 -13.14 8.38
N ILE A 168 -2.35 -13.73 8.59
CA ILE A 168 -3.07 -13.67 9.87
C ILE A 168 -2.31 -14.40 10.99
N LYS A 169 -1.68 -15.55 10.68
CA LYS A 169 -0.94 -16.37 11.65
C LYS A 169 0.48 -15.88 11.91
N GLY A 170 1.02 -15.07 10.99
CA GLY A 170 2.40 -14.56 11.04
C GLY A 170 2.57 -13.31 11.87
N SER A 171 3.82 -12.85 11.97
CA SER A 171 4.18 -11.62 12.68
C SER A 171 4.25 -10.37 11.77
N GLY A 172 4.00 -10.50 10.48
CA GLY A 172 4.29 -9.49 9.48
C GLY A 172 5.76 -9.50 9.04
N GLY A 173 6.26 -8.37 8.54
CA GLY A 173 7.66 -8.21 8.12
C GLY A 173 7.93 -8.75 6.72
N PHE A 174 7.04 -8.49 5.77
CA PHE A 174 7.18 -8.91 4.37
C PHE A 174 6.48 -7.94 3.41
N VAL A 175 6.86 -7.99 2.15
CA VAL A 175 6.11 -7.36 1.05
C VAL A 175 5.10 -8.37 0.51
N TRP A 176 3.85 -7.95 0.37
CA TRP A 176 2.77 -8.75 -0.21
C TRP A 176 2.32 -8.14 -1.55
N ALA A 177 2.76 -8.75 -2.64
CA ALA A 177 2.36 -8.35 -3.99
C ALA A 177 1.00 -8.96 -4.35
N CYS A 178 0.03 -8.11 -4.65
CA CYS A 178 -1.35 -8.48 -4.96
C CYS A 178 -1.77 -7.93 -6.32
N LYS A 179 -2.57 -8.69 -7.06
CA LYS A 179 -3.30 -8.18 -8.23
C LYS A 179 -4.24 -7.05 -7.81
N ASN A 180 -4.79 -6.33 -8.79
CA ASN A 180 -5.50 -5.09 -8.55
C ASN A 180 -6.64 -5.21 -7.52
N TYR A 181 -7.58 -6.11 -7.72
CA TYR A 181 -8.73 -6.30 -6.82
C TYR A 181 -8.30 -6.87 -5.45
N ASP A 182 -7.45 -7.89 -5.46
CA ASP A 182 -6.93 -8.50 -4.24
C ASP A 182 -6.19 -7.45 -3.39
N GLY A 183 -5.37 -6.62 -4.03
CA GLY A 183 -4.63 -5.55 -3.38
C GLY A 183 -5.51 -4.45 -2.78
N ASP A 184 -6.62 -4.12 -3.45
CA ASP A 184 -7.60 -3.18 -2.92
C ASP A 184 -8.23 -3.70 -1.62
N VAL A 185 -8.73 -4.93 -1.64
CA VAL A 185 -9.40 -5.53 -0.49
C VAL A 185 -8.42 -5.85 0.64
N GLN A 186 -7.27 -6.47 0.33
CA GLN A 186 -6.30 -6.87 1.34
C GLN A 186 -5.62 -5.67 2.01
N SER A 187 -5.42 -4.56 1.30
CA SER A 187 -4.84 -3.37 1.93
C SER A 187 -5.73 -2.79 3.03
N ASP A 188 -7.04 -2.81 2.84
CA ASP A 188 -7.98 -2.35 3.86
C ASP A 188 -8.06 -3.32 5.05
N ILE A 189 -8.01 -4.63 4.79
CA ILE A 189 -7.94 -5.66 5.85
C ILE A 189 -6.65 -5.49 6.67
N VAL A 190 -5.51 -5.32 6.01
CA VAL A 190 -4.22 -5.09 6.69
C VAL A 190 -4.28 -3.81 7.52
N ALA A 191 -4.82 -2.71 6.98
CA ALA A 191 -4.98 -1.46 7.70
C ALA A 191 -5.81 -1.64 8.98
N GLN A 192 -6.94 -2.30 8.87
CA GLN A 192 -7.81 -2.57 10.03
C GLN A 192 -7.15 -3.51 11.03
N GLY A 193 -6.41 -4.51 10.55
CA GLY A 193 -5.67 -5.45 11.41
C GLY A 193 -4.55 -4.80 12.22
N PHE A 194 -3.97 -3.69 11.73
CA PHE A 194 -3.02 -2.84 12.46
C PHE A 194 -3.70 -1.75 13.33
N GLY A 195 -5.00 -1.59 13.23
CA GLY A 195 -5.79 -0.73 14.11
C GLY A 195 -6.62 0.35 13.41
N SER A 196 -6.14 0.98 12.34
CA SER A 196 -6.87 2.08 11.69
C SER A 196 -6.25 2.45 10.33
N LEU A 197 -7.10 2.87 9.39
CA LEU A 197 -6.65 3.54 8.16
C LEU A 197 -5.87 4.84 8.41
N GLY A 198 -6.12 5.53 9.54
CA GLY A 198 -5.36 6.71 9.96
C GLY A 198 -3.88 6.43 10.31
N MET A 199 -3.52 5.15 10.40
CA MET A 199 -2.17 4.65 10.65
C MET A 199 -1.56 3.99 9.42
N MET A 200 -1.98 4.39 8.21
CA MET A 200 -1.46 3.83 6.96
C MET A 200 -1.09 4.93 5.98
N THR A 201 0.08 4.78 5.37
CA THR A 201 0.51 5.58 4.21
C THR A 201 0.22 4.85 2.91
N SER A 202 0.10 5.62 1.83
CA SER A 202 -0.01 5.12 0.47
C SER A 202 1.07 5.77 -0.38
N GLU A 203 1.88 4.96 -1.02
CA GLU A 203 2.99 5.39 -1.88
C GLU A 203 2.79 4.83 -3.28
N LEU A 204 2.76 5.68 -4.30
CA LEU A 204 2.75 5.28 -5.69
C LEU A 204 4.17 5.43 -6.24
N ILE A 205 4.82 4.32 -6.58
CA ILE A 205 6.23 4.25 -6.97
C ILE A 205 6.34 3.70 -8.39
N THR A 206 7.16 4.34 -9.24
CA THR A 206 7.47 3.82 -10.58
C THR A 206 8.34 2.57 -10.52
N PRO A 207 8.29 1.68 -11.55
CA PRO A 207 9.09 0.45 -11.59
C PRO A 207 10.60 0.68 -11.43
N ASP A 208 11.09 1.80 -11.97
CA ASP A 208 12.51 2.18 -11.90
C ASP A 208 12.87 2.88 -10.58
N GLY A 209 11.87 3.21 -9.75
CA GLY A 209 12.06 3.89 -8.48
C GLY A 209 12.52 5.36 -8.61
N ASP A 210 12.30 5.97 -9.76
CA ASP A 210 12.72 7.36 -10.06
C ASP A 210 11.68 8.41 -9.65
N MET A 211 10.44 7.99 -9.42
CA MET A 211 9.35 8.85 -8.96
C MET A 211 8.51 8.20 -7.87
N ILE A 212 8.09 9.04 -6.93
CA ILE A 212 7.15 8.66 -5.88
C ILE A 212 6.07 9.74 -5.74
N GLU A 213 4.85 9.32 -5.45
CA GLU A 213 3.81 10.14 -4.86
C GLU A 213 3.41 9.48 -3.55
N SER A 214 3.47 10.23 -2.45
CA SER A 214 3.12 9.75 -1.12
C SER A 214 1.94 10.51 -0.57
N GLU A 215 0.99 9.79 0.03
CA GLU A 215 -0.22 10.35 0.62
C GLU A 215 -0.65 9.58 1.86
N ALA A 216 -1.48 10.21 2.70
CA ALA A 216 -2.22 9.49 3.72
C ALA A 216 -3.25 8.58 3.04
N ALA A 217 -3.37 7.33 3.48
CA ALA A 217 -4.29 6.34 2.90
C ALA A 217 -5.78 6.57 3.28
N HIS A 218 -6.12 7.77 3.74
CA HIS A 218 -7.47 8.16 4.16
C HIS A 218 -7.91 9.49 3.54
N GLY A 219 -9.20 9.80 3.66
CA GLY A 219 -9.79 11.05 3.14
C GLY A 219 -9.40 12.30 3.93
N THR A 220 -9.91 13.44 3.48
CA THR A 220 -9.56 14.79 3.96
C THR A 220 -10.18 15.18 5.31
N VAL A 221 -10.89 14.27 6.00
CA VAL A 221 -11.50 14.50 7.33
C VAL A 221 -12.31 15.81 7.40
N THR A 222 -13.09 16.10 6.37
CA THR A 222 -13.84 17.37 6.21
C THR A 222 -14.75 17.70 7.40
N ARG A 223 -15.24 16.69 8.13
CA ARG A 223 -16.06 16.89 9.32
C ARG A 223 -15.29 17.63 10.41
N HIS A 224 -14.04 17.26 10.71
CA HIS A 224 -13.20 17.92 11.69
C HIS A 224 -12.87 19.36 11.25
N TYR A 225 -12.59 19.58 9.96
CA TYR A 225 -12.35 20.92 9.44
C TYR A 225 -13.55 21.85 9.63
N ARG A 226 -14.77 21.35 9.38
CA ARG A 226 -16.00 22.11 9.60
C ARG A 226 -16.21 22.46 11.08
N GLU A 227 -15.89 21.58 12.01
CA GLU A 227 -15.94 21.87 13.44
C GLU A 227 -14.88 22.92 13.82
N HIS A 228 -13.68 22.83 13.30
CA HIS A 228 -12.62 23.83 13.50
C HIS A 228 -13.06 25.21 12.97
N GLN A 229 -13.70 25.28 11.80
CA GLN A 229 -14.22 26.55 11.25
C GLN A 229 -15.29 27.19 12.14
N LYS A 230 -16.01 26.41 12.94
CA LYS A 230 -16.98 26.91 13.94
C LYS A 230 -16.33 27.35 15.25
N GLY A 231 -15.01 27.23 15.38
CA GLY A 231 -14.27 27.53 16.62
C GLY A 231 -14.28 26.37 17.62
N ASN A 232 -14.77 25.19 17.26
CA ASN A 232 -14.76 24.03 18.13
C ASN A 232 -13.37 23.38 18.18
N GLU A 233 -13.01 22.83 19.34
CA GLU A 233 -11.80 22.03 19.50
C GLU A 233 -11.88 20.77 18.65
N THR A 234 -10.79 20.44 17.95
CA THR A 234 -10.67 19.23 17.15
C THR A 234 -9.40 18.46 17.51
N SER A 235 -9.50 17.15 17.49
CA SER A 235 -8.37 16.25 17.68
C SER A 235 -8.27 15.34 16.45
N THR A 236 -7.54 15.79 15.44
CA THR A 236 -7.36 15.11 14.17
C THR A 236 -6.00 14.42 14.16
N ASN A 237 -5.99 13.12 13.88
CA ASN A 237 -4.76 12.36 13.73
C ASN A 237 -4.02 12.80 12.46
N SER A 238 -2.83 13.35 12.62
CA SER A 238 -1.96 13.83 11.54
C SER A 238 -0.81 12.88 11.22
N VAL A 239 -0.68 11.74 11.91
CA VAL A 239 0.45 10.82 11.78
C VAL A 239 0.64 10.36 10.33
N ALA A 240 -0.40 9.85 9.68
CA ALA A 240 -0.29 9.41 8.28
C ALA A 240 0.09 10.56 7.31
N SER A 241 -0.34 11.79 7.59
CA SER A 241 0.05 12.96 6.78
C SER A 241 1.51 13.33 7.00
N ILE A 242 2.00 13.26 8.24
CA ILE A 242 3.42 13.48 8.55
C ILE A 242 4.26 12.44 7.82
N TYR A 243 3.89 11.16 7.92
CA TYR A 243 4.60 10.07 7.23
C TYR A 243 4.57 10.23 5.71
N ALA A 244 3.47 10.71 5.12
CA ALA A 244 3.43 11.01 3.69
C ALA A 244 4.48 12.05 3.29
N TRP A 245 4.68 13.10 4.10
CA TRP A 245 5.72 14.09 3.89
C TRP A 245 7.12 13.51 4.09
N THR A 246 7.36 12.77 5.18
CA THR A 246 8.68 12.22 5.46
C THR A 246 9.12 11.21 4.41
N ARG A 247 8.21 10.39 3.88
CA ARG A 247 8.49 9.46 2.78
C ARG A 247 8.93 10.20 1.53
N GLY A 248 8.23 11.28 1.16
CA GLY A 248 8.61 12.13 0.04
C GLY A 248 9.96 12.82 0.25
N LEU A 249 10.23 13.33 1.45
CA LEU A 249 11.50 13.98 1.80
C LEU A 249 12.66 12.98 1.80
N ALA A 250 12.51 11.80 2.42
CA ALA A 250 13.53 10.75 2.43
C ALA A 250 13.84 10.27 1.00
N PHE A 251 12.81 10.11 0.17
CA PHE A 251 13.00 9.77 -1.24
C PHE A 251 13.78 10.85 -1.99
N ARG A 252 13.44 12.13 -1.77
CA ARG A 252 14.18 13.26 -2.36
C ARG A 252 15.63 13.30 -1.87
N GLY A 253 15.83 13.04 -0.58
CA GLY A 253 17.17 12.93 0.01
C GLY A 253 18.03 11.85 -0.65
N LYS A 254 17.44 10.69 -0.93
CA LYS A 254 18.12 9.60 -1.67
C LYS A 254 18.53 10.03 -3.08
N LEU A 255 17.63 10.69 -3.83
CA LEU A 255 17.92 11.16 -5.18
C LEU A 255 19.03 12.23 -5.24
N ASP A 256 19.10 13.09 -4.23
CA ASP A 256 20.07 14.17 -4.15
C ASP A 256 21.35 13.78 -3.40
N ASN A 257 21.46 12.54 -2.88
CA ASN A 257 22.51 12.11 -1.95
C ASN A 257 22.63 13.06 -0.74
N ASN A 258 21.49 13.51 -0.21
CA ASN A 258 21.38 14.42 0.92
C ASN A 258 20.99 13.64 2.19
N GLU A 259 22.02 13.18 2.92
CA GLU A 259 21.84 12.42 4.16
C GLU A 259 21.15 13.24 5.26
N ASP A 260 21.36 14.56 5.33
CA ASP A 260 20.70 15.41 6.32
C ASP A 260 19.20 15.43 6.14
N LEU A 261 18.73 15.45 4.88
CA LEU A 261 17.30 15.40 4.58
C LEU A 261 16.69 14.03 4.94
N ILE A 262 17.43 12.95 4.70
CA ILE A 262 17.02 11.58 5.09
C ILE A 262 16.94 11.48 6.61
N ASN A 263 17.96 11.96 7.32
CA ASN A 263 18.03 11.93 8.78
C ASN A 263 16.91 12.79 9.42
N PHE A 264 16.63 13.96 8.86
CA PHE A 264 15.50 14.78 9.28
C PHE A 264 14.17 14.03 9.14
N ALA A 265 13.94 13.40 7.98
CA ALA A 265 12.69 12.66 7.73
C ALA A 265 12.52 11.49 8.72
N ASN A 266 13.58 10.73 8.96
CA ASN A 266 13.57 9.62 9.91
C ASN A 266 13.36 10.11 11.36
N ALA A 267 14.03 11.18 11.77
CA ALA A 267 13.87 11.76 13.10
C ALA A 267 12.42 12.24 13.33
N LEU A 268 11.75 12.76 12.30
CA LEU A 268 10.36 13.19 12.41
C LEU A 268 9.40 11.99 12.54
N GLU A 269 9.64 10.88 11.83
CA GLU A 269 8.86 9.64 12.01
C GLU A 269 9.05 9.09 13.43
N GLU A 270 10.27 9.02 13.91
CA GLU A 270 10.58 8.58 15.27
C GLU A 270 9.95 9.49 16.32
N ALA A 271 9.98 10.82 16.14
CA ALA A 271 9.35 11.77 17.04
C ALA A 271 7.83 11.54 17.15
N CYS A 272 7.15 11.21 16.02
CA CYS A 272 5.74 10.84 16.04
C CYS A 272 5.48 9.57 16.85
N VAL A 273 6.27 8.51 16.63
CA VAL A 273 6.13 7.23 17.33
C VAL A 273 6.37 7.40 18.83
N GLU A 274 7.47 8.05 19.21
CA GLU A 274 7.81 8.26 20.62
C GLU A 274 6.80 9.14 21.34
N SER A 275 6.26 10.17 20.69
CA SER A 275 5.19 10.99 21.27
C SER A 275 4.00 10.14 21.73
N ILE A 276 3.66 9.10 20.95
CA ILE A 276 2.53 8.23 21.24
C ILE A 276 2.93 7.10 22.17
N ASP A 277 3.99 6.35 21.83
CA ASP A 277 4.34 5.11 22.51
C ASP A 277 5.07 5.34 23.83
N VAL A 278 5.91 6.36 23.92
CA VAL A 278 6.69 6.68 25.13
C VAL A 278 5.96 7.71 25.98
N ASP A 279 5.65 8.88 25.42
CA ASP A 279 5.12 10.01 26.19
C ASP A 279 3.60 9.90 26.44
N GLY A 280 2.88 9.05 25.67
CA GLY A 280 1.42 8.91 25.78
C GLY A 280 0.64 10.11 25.24
N VAL A 281 1.28 10.98 24.48
CA VAL A 281 0.64 12.15 23.85
C VAL A 281 0.08 11.75 22.49
N MET A 282 -1.24 11.75 22.37
CA MET A 282 -1.93 11.24 21.19
C MET A 282 -3.25 11.95 20.92
N THR A 283 -3.77 11.75 19.73
CA THR A 283 -5.08 12.25 19.31
C THR A 283 -6.23 11.36 19.79
N LYS A 284 -7.43 11.90 19.75
CA LYS A 284 -8.65 11.27 20.31
C LYS A 284 -8.97 9.90 19.75
N ASP A 285 -8.73 9.67 18.46
CA ASP A 285 -8.95 8.38 17.79
C ASP A 285 -8.05 7.27 18.36
N LEU A 286 -6.77 7.57 18.60
CA LEU A 286 -5.82 6.64 19.20
C LEU A 286 -6.15 6.37 20.67
N ALA A 287 -6.46 7.43 21.44
CA ALA A 287 -6.89 7.30 22.83
C ALA A 287 -8.17 6.45 22.94
N LEU A 288 -9.12 6.61 22.00
CA LEU A 288 -10.33 5.80 21.95
C LEU A 288 -10.02 4.33 21.69
N SER A 289 -9.06 4.04 20.81
CA SER A 289 -8.62 2.67 20.52
C SER A 289 -7.99 1.99 21.74
N ILE A 290 -7.29 2.76 22.60
CA ILE A 290 -6.63 2.27 23.81
C ILE A 290 -7.61 2.11 24.98
N HIS A 291 -8.40 3.15 25.26
CA HIS A 291 -9.21 3.25 26.47
C HIS A 291 -10.69 2.85 26.26
N GLY A 292 -11.14 2.75 25.01
CA GLY A 292 -12.52 2.40 24.67
C GLY A 292 -13.54 3.31 25.37
N LYS A 293 -14.51 2.71 26.04
CA LYS A 293 -15.56 3.41 26.78
C LYS A 293 -15.05 4.21 27.99
N ASN A 294 -13.86 3.92 28.48
CA ASN A 294 -13.24 4.56 29.64
C ASN A 294 -12.41 5.80 29.24
N MET A 295 -12.40 6.16 27.97
CA MET A 295 -11.67 7.35 27.51
C MET A 295 -12.27 8.63 28.10
N THR A 296 -11.38 9.50 28.61
CA THR A 296 -11.70 10.83 29.12
C THR A 296 -10.90 11.91 28.36
N ARG A 297 -11.20 13.21 28.58
CA ARG A 297 -10.46 14.31 27.93
C ARG A 297 -8.97 14.31 28.26
N SER A 298 -8.58 13.82 29.41
CA SER A 298 -7.18 13.74 29.85
C SER A 298 -6.35 12.71 29.09
N HIS A 299 -6.97 11.83 28.32
CA HIS A 299 -6.28 10.78 27.57
C HIS A 299 -5.84 11.22 26.16
N TYR A 300 -6.23 12.41 25.71
CA TYR A 300 -5.87 12.89 24.38
C TYR A 300 -5.64 14.40 24.37
N VAL A 301 -4.92 14.84 23.35
CA VAL A 301 -4.66 16.25 23.08
C VAL A 301 -5.37 16.70 21.79
N ASN A 302 -5.50 18.01 21.57
CA ASN A 302 -6.03 18.52 20.31
C ASN A 302 -4.98 18.45 19.19
N THR A 303 -5.40 18.78 17.97
CA THR A 303 -4.54 18.67 16.78
C THR A 303 -3.25 19.50 16.91
N PHE A 304 -3.36 20.75 17.39
CA PHE A 304 -2.21 21.65 17.49
C PHE A 304 -1.29 21.25 18.64
N GLU A 305 -1.84 20.88 19.79
CA GLU A 305 -1.07 20.38 20.93
C GLU A 305 -0.26 19.13 20.54
N PHE A 306 -0.84 18.23 19.75
CA PHE A 306 -0.12 17.06 19.24
C PHE A 306 1.04 17.46 18.32
N LEU A 307 0.79 18.35 17.35
CA LEU A 307 1.83 18.84 16.43
C LEU A 307 2.95 19.58 17.15
N ASP A 308 2.63 20.42 18.15
CA ASP A 308 3.62 21.13 18.95
C ASP A 308 4.47 20.19 19.78
N HIS A 309 3.87 19.11 20.32
CA HIS A 309 4.61 18.08 21.05
C HIS A 309 5.59 17.34 20.13
N VAL A 310 5.12 16.86 18.95
CA VAL A 310 5.97 16.20 17.94
C VAL A 310 7.11 17.13 17.49
N LYS A 311 6.82 18.43 17.27
CA LYS A 311 7.84 19.43 16.93
C LYS A 311 8.91 19.54 18.01
N SER A 312 8.50 19.62 19.29
CA SER A 312 9.43 19.76 20.41
C SER A 312 10.36 18.54 20.49
N LYS A 313 9.80 17.34 20.33
CA LYS A 313 10.55 16.08 20.31
C LYS A 313 11.50 15.98 19.13
N LEU A 314 11.06 16.41 17.94
CA LEU A 314 11.91 16.48 16.76
C LEU A 314 13.13 17.40 16.99
N VAL A 315 12.91 18.61 17.54
CA VAL A 315 14.00 19.55 17.83
C VAL A 315 15.02 18.94 18.80
N GLU A 316 14.57 18.24 19.84
CA GLU A 316 15.42 17.54 20.79
C GLU A 316 16.28 16.46 20.07
N LYS A 317 15.67 15.62 19.24
CA LYS A 317 16.37 14.59 18.46
C LYS A 317 17.40 15.19 17.52
N LEU A 318 17.05 16.22 16.77
CA LEU A 318 17.96 16.85 15.81
C LEU A 318 19.16 17.51 16.52
N ARG A 319 18.95 18.16 17.68
CA ARG A 319 20.04 18.69 18.48
C ARG A 319 20.98 17.59 18.98
N SER A 320 20.42 16.47 19.44
CA SER A 320 21.21 15.31 19.88
C SER A 320 22.01 14.67 18.74
N ALA A 321 21.52 14.79 17.50
CA ALA A 321 22.20 14.33 16.29
C ALA A 321 23.21 15.34 15.70
N GLY A 322 23.43 16.50 16.37
CA GLY A 322 24.43 17.50 15.97
C GLY A 322 23.95 18.59 15.02
N PHE A 323 22.64 18.71 14.77
CA PHE A 323 22.07 19.83 14.01
C PHE A 323 21.99 21.07 14.90
N SER A 324 23.04 21.92 14.87
CA SER A 324 23.20 23.06 15.80
C SER A 324 22.44 24.34 15.46
N HIS A 325 21.74 24.38 14.32
CA HIS A 325 21.12 25.60 13.79
C HIS A 325 19.57 25.57 13.77
N LEU A 326 18.95 24.73 14.59
CA LEU A 326 17.49 24.63 14.72
C LEU A 326 16.97 25.21 16.04
#